data_6b378c2b3b7e72371877d778ef986583
#
_entry.id   6b378c2b3b7e72371877d778ef986583
#
_cell.length_a   1.000
_cell.length_b   1.000
_cell.length_c   1.000
_cell.angle_alpha   90.00
_cell.angle_beta   90.00
_cell.angle_gamma   90.00
#
_symmetry.space_group_name_H-M   'P 1'
#
loop_
_entity.id
_entity.type
_entity.pdbx_description
1 polymer ?
#
loop_
_entity_poly.entity_id
_entity_poly.type
_entity_poly.pdbx_seq_one_letter_code
_entity_poly.pdbx_strand_id
1 'polypeptide(L)'
;MRYLVESFSIVCVNVFILISGWFSIKFRFVRLGGLLFQLLFICLLMFGFLALVGGAGELSLRAFVDDYWFVWAYVVLYLFAPALNSFVDTEPKKSVETFLLLFFLLQTLFGCLISTDWFSLGYSPLSFMGLYVLGRYMRLYPNRFTTQSRTVDLIAYMGMALLITFSVYLLHSLHIDPSKVYAYSSPLVIVESVSLFLFFTKLSFKSNVVNWLAVSCLSIFLVHCFPGFFERVYLYQIRAWFMGLDTLSFVLYTAVWILTFFFVPLLIDKLRIFIWRKLMTQA
;
A
#
# COMPACT_ATOMS: atom_id res chain seq x y z
N MET A 1 9.49 17.54 10.93
CA MET A 1 8.21 16.85 11.19
C MET A 1 7.70 16.05 9.98
N ARG A 2 7.70 16.60 8.75
CA ARG A 2 7.29 15.89 7.52
C ARG A 2 8.00 14.53 7.35
N TYR A 3 9.33 14.50 7.38
CA TYR A 3 10.11 13.27 7.20
C TYR A 3 9.78 12.17 8.21
N LEU A 4 9.48 12.56 9.46
CA LEU A 4 9.10 11.61 10.51
C LEU A 4 7.76 10.93 10.19
N VAL A 5 6.74 11.71 9.84
CA VAL A 5 5.40 11.16 9.50
C VAL A 5 5.51 10.25 8.28
N GLU A 6 6.27 10.65 7.26
CA GLU A 6 6.49 9.87 6.05
C GLU A 6 7.20 8.54 6.35
N SER A 7 8.23 8.56 7.21
CA SER A 7 8.94 7.34 7.61
C SER A 7 8.03 6.34 8.31
N PHE A 8 7.11 6.78 9.17
CA PHE A 8 6.16 5.87 9.80
C PHE A 8 5.07 5.34 8.85
N SER A 9 4.77 6.02 7.77
CA SER A 9 3.67 5.64 6.88
C SER A 9 4.11 4.89 5.62
N ILE A 10 5.39 5.00 5.22
CA ILE A 10 5.90 4.43 3.97
C ILE A 10 5.72 2.90 3.87
N VAL A 11 5.66 2.21 4.99
CA VAL A 11 5.54 0.75 5.07
C VAL A 11 4.20 0.19 4.58
N CYS A 12 3.17 1.04 4.39
CA CYS A 12 1.79 0.59 4.16
C CYS A 12 1.66 -0.39 2.99
N VAL A 13 2.31 -0.12 1.85
CA VAL A 13 2.28 -0.97 0.65
C VAL A 13 2.93 -2.32 0.92
N ASN A 14 4.13 -2.32 1.47
CA ASN A 14 4.88 -3.55 1.77
C ASN A 14 4.13 -4.42 2.78
N VAL A 15 3.59 -3.82 3.84
CA VAL A 15 2.78 -4.53 4.86
C VAL A 15 1.54 -5.17 4.21
N PHE A 16 0.85 -4.47 3.31
CA PHE A 16 -0.30 -5.03 2.60
C PHE A 16 0.07 -6.27 1.77
N ILE A 17 1.22 -6.24 1.10
CA ILE A 17 1.70 -7.39 0.32
C ILE A 17 2.15 -8.54 1.23
N LEU A 18 2.83 -8.24 2.35
CA LEU A 18 3.18 -9.26 3.35
C LEU A 18 1.94 -9.95 3.93
N ILE A 19 0.87 -9.20 4.24
CA ILE A 19 -0.43 -9.74 4.66
C ILE A 19 -0.98 -10.69 3.58
N SER A 20 -0.93 -10.28 2.32
CA SER A 20 -1.42 -11.08 1.20
C SER A 20 -0.68 -12.41 1.06
N GLY A 21 0.66 -12.40 1.23
CA GLY A 21 1.49 -13.60 1.26
C GLY A 21 1.22 -14.49 2.48
N TRP A 22 1.10 -13.90 3.66
CA TRP A 22 0.83 -14.62 4.90
C TRP A 22 -0.47 -15.42 4.85
N PHE A 23 -1.55 -14.83 4.31
CA PHE A 23 -2.85 -15.49 4.18
C PHE A 23 -3.00 -16.32 2.91
N SER A 24 -2.06 -16.28 2.01
CA SER A 24 -2.05 -17.03 0.75
C SER A 24 -3.25 -16.71 -0.14
N ILE A 25 -3.03 -15.91 -1.16
CA ILE A 25 -4.07 -15.58 -2.15
C ILE A 25 -4.54 -16.87 -2.83
N LYS A 26 -5.84 -17.17 -2.72
CA LYS A 26 -6.50 -18.21 -3.50
C LYS A 26 -7.15 -17.57 -4.72
N PHE A 27 -6.62 -17.85 -5.89
CA PHE A 27 -7.17 -17.33 -7.13
C PHE A 27 -8.62 -17.78 -7.35
N ARG A 28 -9.48 -16.82 -7.63
CA ARG A 28 -10.88 -17.04 -8.03
C ARG A 28 -11.30 -15.93 -8.98
N PHE A 29 -11.85 -16.28 -10.15
CA PHE A 29 -12.32 -15.30 -11.14
C PHE A 29 -13.33 -14.30 -10.55
N VAL A 30 -14.25 -14.76 -9.70
CA VAL A 30 -15.24 -13.90 -9.04
C VAL A 30 -14.59 -12.82 -8.16
N ARG A 31 -13.47 -13.15 -7.47
CA ARG A 31 -12.75 -12.17 -6.65
C ARG A 31 -12.00 -11.16 -7.51
N LEU A 32 -11.37 -11.62 -8.60
CA LEU A 32 -10.74 -10.73 -9.57
C LEU A 32 -11.79 -9.81 -10.20
N GLY A 33 -12.92 -10.36 -10.63
CA GLY A 33 -14.05 -9.58 -11.14
C GLY A 33 -14.56 -8.55 -10.15
N GLY A 34 -14.64 -8.91 -8.85
CA GLY A 34 -15.01 -7.99 -7.77
C GLY A 34 -14.02 -6.83 -7.59
N LEU A 35 -12.70 -7.10 -7.70
CA LEU A 35 -11.66 -6.07 -7.66
C LEU A 35 -11.75 -5.13 -8.86
N LEU A 36 -11.90 -5.67 -10.07
CA LEU A 36 -12.03 -4.87 -11.29
C LEU A 36 -13.35 -4.06 -11.31
N PHE A 37 -14.44 -4.66 -10.81
CA PHE A 37 -15.71 -3.95 -10.62
C PHE A 37 -15.57 -2.80 -9.62
N GLN A 38 -14.83 -2.99 -8.52
CA GLN A 38 -14.56 -1.92 -7.55
C GLN A 38 -13.79 -0.76 -8.20
N LEU A 39 -12.74 -1.08 -8.96
CA LEU A 39 -11.96 -0.09 -9.70
C LEU A 39 -12.87 0.69 -10.66
N LEU A 40 -13.60 -0.02 -11.53
CA LEU A 40 -14.49 0.60 -12.51
C LEU A 40 -15.56 1.48 -11.85
N PHE A 41 -16.21 0.98 -10.79
CA PHE A 41 -17.28 1.69 -10.09
C PHE A 41 -16.77 3.02 -9.49
N ILE A 42 -15.64 2.99 -8.79
CA ILE A 42 -15.03 4.20 -8.20
C ILE A 42 -14.56 5.15 -9.30
N CYS A 43 -13.95 4.66 -10.37
CA CYS A 43 -13.50 5.48 -11.49
C CYS A 43 -14.66 6.21 -12.19
N LEU A 44 -15.76 5.53 -12.43
CA LEU A 44 -16.95 6.16 -13.04
C LEU A 44 -17.54 7.25 -12.14
N LEU A 45 -17.60 7.00 -10.82
CA LEU A 45 -18.07 8.01 -9.86
C LEU A 45 -17.13 9.22 -9.81
N MET A 46 -15.83 9.00 -9.76
CA MET A 46 -14.83 10.07 -9.70
C MET A 46 -14.78 10.87 -11.00
N PHE A 47 -14.88 10.19 -12.15
CA PHE A 47 -15.01 10.86 -13.45
C PHE A 47 -16.26 11.75 -13.49
N GLY A 48 -17.41 11.21 -13.09
CA GLY A 48 -18.66 11.99 -13.01
C GLY A 48 -18.54 13.18 -12.07
N PHE A 49 -17.93 13.02 -10.91
CA PHE A 49 -17.67 14.10 -9.95
C PHE A 49 -16.79 15.19 -10.57
N LEU A 50 -15.64 14.84 -11.17
CA LEU A 50 -14.75 15.82 -11.80
C LEU A 50 -15.40 16.50 -13.02
N ALA A 51 -16.24 15.81 -13.77
CA ALA A 51 -16.98 16.43 -14.87
C ALA A 51 -17.94 17.52 -14.36
N LEU A 52 -18.61 17.29 -13.24
CA LEU A 52 -19.51 18.27 -12.61
C LEU A 52 -18.77 19.50 -12.04
N VAL A 53 -17.56 19.31 -11.51
CA VAL A 53 -16.76 20.42 -10.97
C VAL A 53 -15.83 21.08 -12.01
N GLY A 54 -15.97 20.72 -13.29
CA GLY A 54 -15.18 21.34 -14.38
C GLY A 54 -13.75 20.84 -14.50
N GLY A 55 -13.40 19.72 -13.86
CA GLY A 55 -12.04 19.16 -13.83
C GLY A 55 -11.73 17.99 -14.76
N ALA A 56 -12.69 17.55 -15.60
CA ALA A 56 -12.56 16.32 -16.40
C ALA A 56 -11.74 16.47 -17.70
N GLY A 57 -11.25 17.66 -18.05
CA GLY A 57 -10.74 17.98 -19.40
C GLY A 57 -9.43 17.34 -19.85
N GLU A 58 -8.69 16.60 -18.99
CA GLU A 58 -7.36 16.08 -19.33
C GLU A 58 -7.08 14.67 -18.78
N LEU A 59 -8.10 13.83 -18.64
CA LEU A 59 -7.88 12.46 -18.18
C LEU A 59 -7.32 11.61 -19.32
N SER A 60 -6.03 11.26 -19.23
CA SER A 60 -5.39 10.33 -20.16
C SER A 60 -5.41 8.90 -19.62
N LEU A 61 -5.51 7.91 -20.50
CA LEU A 61 -5.38 6.50 -20.12
C LEU A 61 -4.03 6.22 -19.43
N ARG A 62 -2.97 6.93 -19.85
CA ARG A 62 -1.64 6.81 -19.25
C ARG A 62 -1.64 7.29 -17.80
N ALA A 63 -2.19 8.46 -17.50
CA ALA A 63 -2.30 8.96 -16.14
C ALA A 63 -3.08 7.98 -15.24
N PHE A 64 -4.13 7.36 -15.79
CA PHE A 64 -4.91 6.36 -15.09
C PHE A 64 -4.09 5.09 -14.76
N VAL A 65 -3.23 4.64 -15.66
CA VAL A 65 -2.34 3.50 -15.41
C VAL A 65 -1.24 3.87 -14.40
N ASP A 66 -0.64 5.05 -14.56
CA ASP A 66 0.46 5.51 -13.70
C ASP A 66 -0.01 5.78 -12.27
N ASP A 67 -1.15 6.45 -12.07
CA ASP A 67 -1.68 6.77 -10.74
C ASP A 67 -2.22 5.53 -10.00
N TYR A 68 -2.73 4.54 -10.73
CA TYR A 68 -3.20 3.27 -10.17
C TYR A 68 -2.17 2.12 -10.26
N TRP A 69 -0.87 2.46 -10.33
CA TRP A 69 0.23 1.49 -10.41
C TRP A 69 0.09 0.32 -9.41
N PHE A 70 -0.31 0.63 -8.17
CA PHE A 70 -0.51 -0.37 -7.12
C PHE A 70 -1.57 -1.42 -7.50
N VAL A 71 -2.70 -0.99 -8.06
CA VAL A 71 -3.79 -1.90 -8.44
C VAL A 71 -3.31 -2.85 -9.54
N TRP A 72 -2.62 -2.32 -10.55
CA TRP A 72 -2.11 -3.12 -11.66
C TRP A 72 -1.04 -4.09 -11.20
N ALA A 73 -0.10 -3.63 -10.36
CA ALA A 73 0.90 -4.50 -9.76
C ALA A 73 0.26 -5.61 -8.90
N TYR A 74 -0.80 -5.28 -8.16
CA TYR A 74 -1.54 -6.26 -7.36
C TYR A 74 -2.36 -7.24 -8.22
N VAL A 75 -2.96 -6.80 -9.31
CA VAL A 75 -3.64 -7.70 -10.26
C VAL A 75 -2.65 -8.71 -10.84
N VAL A 76 -1.46 -8.27 -11.26
CA VAL A 76 -0.41 -9.19 -11.74
C VAL A 76 -0.01 -10.16 -10.62
N LEU A 77 0.26 -9.67 -9.41
CA LEU A 77 0.53 -10.53 -8.26
C LEU A 77 -0.59 -11.56 -8.03
N TYR A 78 -1.85 -11.14 -8.11
CA TYR A 78 -3.01 -12.00 -7.90
C TYR A 78 -3.07 -13.15 -8.91
N LEU A 79 -2.72 -12.88 -10.18
CA LEU A 79 -2.66 -13.90 -11.24
C LEU A 79 -1.51 -14.90 -11.02
N PHE A 80 -0.36 -14.42 -10.53
CA PHE A 80 0.80 -15.27 -10.27
C PHE A 80 0.78 -15.96 -8.90
N ALA A 81 -0.08 -15.54 -7.98
CA ALA A 81 -0.13 -16.08 -6.62
C ALA A 81 -0.24 -17.62 -6.55
N PRO A 82 -1.00 -18.33 -7.40
CA PRO A 82 -1.03 -19.80 -7.38
C PRO A 82 0.35 -20.43 -7.62
N ALA A 83 1.12 -19.91 -8.58
CA ALA A 83 2.47 -20.41 -8.88
C ALA A 83 3.43 -20.10 -7.73
N LEU A 84 3.36 -18.89 -7.16
CA LEU A 84 4.18 -18.51 -6.00
C LEU A 84 3.83 -19.35 -4.76
N ASN A 85 2.56 -19.67 -4.54
CA ASN A 85 2.14 -20.57 -3.46
C ASN A 85 2.72 -21.97 -3.69
N SER A 86 2.55 -22.52 -4.89
CA SER A 86 3.11 -23.84 -5.23
C SER A 86 4.61 -23.87 -4.99
N PHE A 87 5.35 -22.85 -5.45
CA PHE A 87 6.79 -22.75 -5.22
C PHE A 87 7.14 -22.84 -3.72
N VAL A 88 6.52 -22.04 -2.86
CA VAL A 88 6.85 -22.04 -1.43
C VAL A 88 6.36 -23.30 -0.70
N ASP A 89 5.26 -23.91 -1.16
CA ASP A 89 4.66 -25.09 -0.53
C ASP A 89 5.35 -26.41 -0.93
N THR A 90 5.98 -26.47 -2.12
CA THR A 90 6.60 -27.71 -2.63
C THR A 90 8.12 -27.71 -2.56
N GLU A 91 8.78 -26.56 -2.66
CA GLU A 91 10.22 -26.48 -2.62
C GLU A 91 10.79 -26.69 -1.21
N PRO A 92 12.00 -27.28 -1.08
CA PRO A 92 12.69 -27.38 0.20
C PRO A 92 12.89 -25.99 0.81
N LYS A 93 12.75 -25.89 2.14
CA LYS A 93 12.95 -24.65 2.89
C LYS A 93 14.21 -23.89 2.45
N LYS A 94 15.34 -24.61 2.30
CA LYS A 94 16.63 -24.03 1.92
C LYS A 94 16.60 -23.38 0.53
N SER A 95 15.86 -23.96 -0.42
CA SER A 95 15.69 -23.38 -1.77
C SER A 95 14.92 -22.08 -1.70
N VAL A 96 13.84 -22.01 -0.89
CA VAL A 96 13.06 -20.79 -0.69
C VAL A 96 13.90 -19.71 0.01
N GLU A 97 14.71 -20.08 1.01
CA GLU A 97 15.63 -19.16 1.69
C GLU A 97 16.68 -18.58 0.73
N THR A 98 17.28 -19.43 -0.11
CA THR A 98 18.24 -19.01 -1.13
C THR A 98 17.59 -18.07 -2.14
N PHE A 99 16.39 -18.42 -2.61
CA PHE A 99 15.62 -17.53 -3.50
C PHE A 99 15.38 -16.16 -2.87
N LEU A 100 14.87 -16.10 -1.63
CA LEU A 100 14.61 -14.85 -0.93
C LEU A 100 15.87 -14.01 -0.75
N LEU A 101 17.00 -14.65 -0.34
CA LEU A 101 18.27 -13.96 -0.19
C LEU A 101 18.73 -13.33 -1.51
N LEU A 102 18.78 -14.12 -2.59
CA LEU A 102 19.19 -13.63 -3.90
C LEU A 102 18.23 -12.56 -4.42
N PHE A 103 16.93 -12.78 -4.27
CA PHE A 103 15.90 -11.82 -4.70
C PHE A 103 16.09 -10.46 -4.03
N PHE A 104 16.20 -10.41 -2.70
CA PHE A 104 16.34 -9.15 -1.98
C PHE A 104 17.72 -8.49 -2.19
N LEU A 105 18.78 -9.26 -2.43
CA LEU A 105 20.06 -8.71 -2.88
C LEU A 105 19.92 -8.03 -4.25
N LEU A 106 19.30 -8.70 -5.23
CA LEU A 106 19.04 -8.11 -6.56
C LEU A 106 18.09 -6.93 -6.48
N GLN A 107 17.02 -7.00 -5.68
CA GLN A 107 16.11 -5.89 -5.47
C GLN A 107 16.79 -4.69 -4.82
N THR A 108 17.69 -4.90 -3.86
CA THR A 108 18.47 -3.81 -3.27
C THR A 108 19.40 -3.18 -4.31
N LEU A 109 20.11 -4.00 -5.07
CA LEU A 109 21.05 -3.49 -6.07
C LEU A 109 20.31 -2.78 -7.22
N PHE A 110 19.38 -3.48 -7.87
CA PHE A 110 18.72 -2.98 -9.09
C PHE A 110 17.47 -2.14 -8.80
N GLY A 111 16.80 -2.37 -7.68
CA GLY A 111 15.57 -1.67 -7.34
C GLY A 111 15.79 -0.43 -6.47
N CYS A 112 16.81 -0.41 -5.61
CA CYS A 112 17.08 0.72 -4.73
C CYS A 112 18.32 1.51 -5.18
N LEU A 113 19.48 0.86 -5.35
CA LEU A 113 20.73 1.57 -5.62
C LEU A 113 20.80 2.07 -7.07
N ILE A 114 20.52 1.20 -8.06
CA ILE A 114 20.60 1.54 -9.50
C ILE A 114 19.28 2.16 -9.99
N SER A 115 18.14 1.75 -9.43
CA SER A 115 16.78 2.18 -9.83
C SER A 115 16.43 1.80 -11.27
N THR A 116 16.47 0.50 -11.57
CA THR A 116 16.05 -0.01 -12.88
C THR A 116 14.52 -0.05 -13.00
N ASP A 117 14.00 0.07 -14.22
CA ASP A 117 12.56 0.03 -14.51
C ASP A 117 11.91 -1.29 -14.06
N TRP A 118 12.65 -2.41 -14.05
CA TRP A 118 12.12 -3.73 -13.65
C TRP A 118 11.64 -3.76 -12.19
N PHE A 119 12.38 -3.12 -11.30
CA PHE A 119 12.00 -3.00 -9.90
C PHE A 119 11.32 -1.68 -9.59
N SER A 120 11.61 -0.62 -10.36
CA SER A 120 10.97 0.71 -10.25
C SER A 120 10.87 1.20 -8.81
N LEU A 121 11.97 1.21 -8.05
CA LEU A 121 12.00 1.58 -6.63
C LEU A 121 11.02 0.80 -5.74
N GLY A 122 10.56 -0.36 -6.20
CA GLY A 122 9.55 -1.17 -5.51
C GLY A 122 8.12 -0.98 -6.03
N TYR A 123 7.90 -0.08 -6.98
CA TYR A 123 6.60 0.17 -7.62
C TYR A 123 6.29 -0.83 -8.74
N SER A 124 6.65 -2.09 -8.57
CA SER A 124 6.55 -3.09 -9.62
C SER A 124 5.93 -4.41 -9.14
N PRO A 125 5.26 -5.17 -10.04
CA PRO A 125 4.76 -6.50 -9.73
C PRO A 125 5.86 -7.44 -9.24
N LEU A 126 7.08 -7.30 -9.78
CA LEU A 126 8.22 -8.12 -9.39
C LEU A 126 8.57 -7.92 -7.91
N SER A 127 8.63 -6.67 -7.44
CA SER A 127 8.86 -6.37 -6.02
C SER A 127 7.76 -6.94 -5.13
N PHE A 128 6.50 -6.90 -5.61
CA PHE A 128 5.36 -7.49 -4.89
C PHE A 128 5.48 -9.01 -4.78
N MET A 129 5.95 -9.69 -5.83
CA MET A 129 6.15 -11.16 -5.79
C MET A 129 7.18 -11.56 -4.72
N GLY A 130 8.29 -10.85 -4.60
CA GLY A 130 9.29 -11.12 -3.56
C GLY A 130 8.74 -10.93 -2.14
N LEU A 131 8.04 -9.81 -1.89
CA LEU A 131 7.40 -9.56 -0.60
C LEU A 131 6.30 -10.58 -0.28
N TYR A 132 5.54 -11.01 -1.29
CA TYR A 132 4.53 -12.05 -1.17
C TYR A 132 5.14 -13.39 -0.73
N VAL A 133 6.20 -13.82 -1.42
CA VAL A 133 6.93 -15.04 -1.06
C VAL A 133 7.51 -14.93 0.36
N LEU A 134 8.05 -13.77 0.74
CA LEU A 134 8.52 -13.53 2.11
C LEU A 134 7.39 -13.68 3.13
N GLY A 135 6.23 -13.08 2.88
CA GLY A 135 5.06 -13.20 3.76
C GLY A 135 4.60 -14.66 3.92
N ARG A 136 4.56 -15.42 2.81
CA ARG A 136 4.22 -16.86 2.83
C ARG A 136 5.27 -17.68 3.56
N TYR A 137 6.56 -17.44 3.30
CA TYR A 137 7.67 -18.11 3.97
C TYR A 137 7.61 -17.91 5.49
N MET A 138 7.42 -16.67 5.98
CA MET A 138 7.32 -16.38 7.41
C MET A 138 6.15 -17.13 8.09
N ARG A 139 5.07 -17.39 7.36
CA ARG A 139 3.92 -18.16 7.87
C ARG A 139 4.24 -19.64 8.02
N LEU A 140 4.93 -20.22 7.03
CA LEU A 140 5.18 -21.68 6.97
C LEU A 140 6.39 -22.09 7.78
N TYR A 141 7.39 -21.21 7.90
CA TYR A 141 8.67 -21.51 8.54
C TYR A 141 8.96 -20.53 9.70
N PRO A 142 8.23 -20.66 10.83
CA PRO A 142 8.52 -19.86 12.01
C PRO A 142 9.98 -20.00 12.44
N ASN A 143 10.61 -18.89 12.76
CA ASN A 143 12.00 -18.83 13.17
C ASN A 143 12.18 -17.84 14.33
N ARG A 144 13.40 -17.69 14.84
CA ARG A 144 13.70 -16.82 15.97
C ARG A 144 13.20 -15.37 15.77
N PHE A 145 13.26 -14.85 14.55
CA PHE A 145 12.80 -13.48 14.25
C PHE A 145 11.28 -13.36 14.24
N THR A 146 10.59 -14.37 13.71
CA THR A 146 9.11 -14.36 13.65
C THR A 146 8.46 -14.67 15.00
N THR A 147 9.18 -15.33 15.93
CA THR A 147 8.66 -15.78 17.22
C THR A 147 9.08 -14.90 18.40
N GLN A 148 9.92 -13.89 18.19
CA GLN A 148 10.30 -12.93 19.22
C GLN A 148 9.09 -12.17 19.80
N SER A 149 9.28 -11.45 20.93
CA SER A 149 8.17 -10.73 21.56
C SER A 149 7.66 -9.58 20.68
N ARG A 150 6.35 -9.29 20.76
CA ARG A 150 5.74 -8.14 20.07
C ARG A 150 6.38 -6.80 20.42
N THR A 151 6.92 -6.66 21.63
CA THR A 151 7.64 -5.46 22.07
C THR A 151 8.92 -5.25 21.26
N VAL A 152 9.67 -6.33 20.98
CA VAL A 152 10.87 -6.26 20.12
C VAL A 152 10.51 -5.84 18.72
N ASP A 153 9.42 -6.37 18.15
CA ASP A 153 8.96 -5.95 16.82
C ASP A 153 8.58 -4.47 16.78
N LEU A 154 7.87 -3.99 17.80
CA LEU A 154 7.49 -2.57 17.89
C LEU A 154 8.73 -1.67 18.03
N ILE A 155 9.70 -2.06 18.88
CA ILE A 155 10.95 -1.32 19.02
C ILE A 155 11.75 -1.32 17.72
N ALA A 156 11.80 -2.45 17.01
CA ALA A 156 12.45 -2.55 15.72
C ALA A 156 11.76 -1.63 14.67
N TYR A 157 10.44 -1.64 14.60
CA TYR A 157 9.67 -0.72 13.72
C TYR A 157 9.97 0.75 14.03
N MET A 158 9.85 1.15 15.30
CA MET A 158 10.13 2.53 15.73
C MET A 158 11.57 2.94 15.45
N GLY A 159 12.53 2.05 15.76
CA GLY A 159 13.95 2.27 15.50
C GLY A 159 14.27 2.43 14.02
N MET A 160 13.64 1.62 13.16
CA MET A 160 13.82 1.73 11.71
C MET A 160 13.19 3.02 11.15
N ALA A 161 12.00 3.42 11.61
CA ALA A 161 11.38 4.69 11.23
C ALA A 161 12.27 5.90 11.60
N LEU A 162 12.87 5.88 12.80
CA LEU A 162 13.81 6.91 13.23
C LEU A 162 15.10 6.89 12.41
N LEU A 163 15.63 5.70 12.08
CA LEU A 163 16.80 5.55 11.23
C LEU A 163 16.57 6.10 9.83
N ILE A 164 15.40 5.77 9.23
CA ILE A 164 14.97 6.32 7.92
C ILE A 164 14.87 7.85 8.00
N THR A 165 14.19 8.38 9.02
CA THR A 165 14.07 9.83 9.23
C THR A 165 15.44 10.50 9.33
N PHE A 166 16.34 9.93 10.11
CA PHE A 166 17.70 10.47 10.27
C PHE A 166 18.48 10.40 8.96
N SER A 167 18.42 9.28 8.24
CA SER A 167 19.09 9.11 6.95
C SER A 167 18.61 10.13 5.93
N VAL A 168 17.30 10.34 5.84
CA VAL A 168 16.70 11.34 4.93
C VAL A 168 17.12 12.76 5.32
N TYR A 169 17.10 13.09 6.61
CA TYR A 169 17.55 14.39 7.10
C TYR A 169 19.03 14.64 6.77
N LEU A 170 19.90 13.65 7.02
CA LEU A 170 21.33 13.72 6.74
C LEU A 170 21.59 13.92 5.24
N LEU A 171 20.99 13.10 4.36
CA LEU A 171 21.16 13.23 2.92
C LEU A 171 20.66 14.57 2.42
N HIS A 172 19.50 15.04 2.90
CA HIS A 172 18.98 16.34 2.56
C HIS A 172 19.93 17.49 2.98
N SER A 173 20.53 17.40 4.18
CA SER A 173 21.50 18.39 4.64
C SER A 173 22.80 18.42 3.83
N LEU A 174 23.15 17.27 3.22
CA LEU A 174 24.29 17.11 2.31
C LEU A 174 23.95 17.44 0.84
N HIS A 175 22.72 17.90 0.55
CA HIS A 175 22.20 18.18 -0.80
C HIS A 175 22.19 16.93 -1.70
N ILE A 176 22.07 15.75 -1.13
CA ILE A 176 21.91 14.46 -1.83
C ILE A 176 20.42 14.09 -1.85
N ASP A 177 19.94 13.61 -3.01
CA ASP A 177 18.55 13.16 -3.13
C ASP A 177 18.23 11.99 -2.20
N PRO A 178 17.31 12.16 -1.22
CA PRO A 178 16.96 11.12 -0.28
C PRO A 178 15.87 10.16 -0.78
N SER A 179 15.36 10.33 -1.99
CA SER A 179 14.18 9.57 -2.51
C SER A 179 14.36 8.06 -2.43
N LYS A 180 15.57 7.56 -2.63
CA LYS A 180 15.89 6.13 -2.57
C LYS A 180 15.75 5.53 -1.17
N VAL A 181 15.86 6.32 -0.12
CA VAL A 181 15.68 5.86 1.27
C VAL A 181 14.22 5.47 1.51
N TYR A 182 13.28 6.22 0.91
CA TYR A 182 11.84 5.94 0.95
C TYR A 182 11.36 4.93 -0.10
N ALA A 183 12.25 4.39 -0.92
CA ALA A 183 11.86 3.38 -1.90
C ALA A 183 11.26 2.14 -1.22
N TYR A 184 10.17 1.59 -1.74
CA TYR A 184 9.61 0.31 -1.24
C TYR A 184 10.58 -0.86 -1.38
N SER A 185 11.56 -0.75 -2.28
CA SER A 185 12.67 -1.69 -2.45
C SER A 185 13.85 -1.43 -1.50
N SER A 186 13.83 -0.34 -0.72
CA SER A 186 14.87 -0.04 0.27
C SER A 186 14.90 -1.11 1.36
N PRO A 187 16.09 -1.67 1.69
CA PRO A 187 16.21 -2.64 2.78
C PRO A 187 15.67 -2.11 4.12
N LEU A 188 15.84 -0.80 4.39
CA LEU A 188 15.35 -0.17 5.61
C LEU A 188 13.82 -0.23 5.68
N VAL A 189 13.14 0.13 4.58
CA VAL A 189 11.66 0.10 4.49
C VAL A 189 11.16 -1.34 4.53
N ILE A 190 11.87 -2.31 3.94
CA ILE A 190 11.49 -3.72 3.98
C ILE A 190 11.57 -4.26 5.42
N VAL A 191 12.67 -4.01 6.12
CA VAL A 191 12.85 -4.44 7.54
C VAL A 191 11.82 -3.77 8.44
N GLU A 192 11.57 -2.49 8.26
CA GLU A 192 10.53 -1.74 8.97
C GLU A 192 9.14 -2.35 8.73
N SER A 193 8.81 -2.65 7.48
CA SER A 193 7.53 -3.28 7.10
C SER A 193 7.35 -4.66 7.71
N VAL A 194 8.39 -5.49 7.70
CA VAL A 194 8.39 -6.81 8.34
C VAL A 194 8.18 -6.67 9.85
N SER A 195 8.86 -5.72 10.50
CA SER A 195 8.75 -5.50 11.94
C SER A 195 7.32 -5.10 12.33
N LEU A 196 6.72 -4.13 11.63
CA LEU A 196 5.34 -3.71 11.87
C LEU A 196 4.35 -4.86 11.59
N PHE A 197 4.54 -5.59 10.50
CA PHE A 197 3.73 -6.74 10.16
C PHE A 197 3.77 -7.81 11.26
N LEU A 198 4.96 -8.21 11.73
CA LEU A 198 5.14 -9.19 12.79
C LEU A 198 4.52 -8.74 14.12
N PHE A 199 4.63 -7.45 14.46
CA PHE A 199 3.93 -6.89 15.62
C PHE A 199 2.42 -7.16 15.55
N PHE A 200 1.78 -6.86 14.41
CA PHE A 200 0.36 -7.07 14.24
C PHE A 200 -0.05 -8.55 14.23
N THR A 201 0.79 -9.46 13.70
CA THR A 201 0.49 -10.90 13.72
C THR A 201 0.40 -11.49 15.13
N LYS A 202 0.99 -10.82 16.12
CA LYS A 202 1.02 -11.24 17.54
C LYS A 202 -0.07 -10.57 18.38
N LEU A 203 -0.92 -9.73 17.78
CA LEU A 203 -2.08 -9.15 18.46
C LEU A 203 -3.27 -10.09 18.38
N SER A 204 -3.90 -10.31 19.53
CA SER A 204 -5.06 -11.20 19.65
C SER A 204 -6.34 -10.42 19.97
N PHE A 205 -6.69 -9.43 19.14
CA PHE A 205 -7.97 -8.75 19.29
C PHE A 205 -8.89 -9.00 18.10
N LYS A 206 -10.20 -9.01 18.36
CA LYS A 206 -11.23 -9.12 17.31
C LYS A 206 -12.14 -7.90 17.41
N SER A 207 -12.36 -7.23 16.29
CA SER A 207 -13.23 -6.06 16.22
C SER A 207 -14.06 -6.09 14.93
N ASN A 208 -15.38 -6.13 15.10
CA ASN A 208 -16.30 -6.04 13.95
C ASN A 208 -16.20 -4.67 13.25
N VAL A 209 -15.90 -3.60 14.01
CA VAL A 209 -15.72 -2.27 13.46
C VAL A 209 -14.48 -2.21 12.56
N VAL A 210 -13.34 -2.73 13.06
CA VAL A 210 -12.11 -2.77 12.25
C VAL A 210 -12.32 -3.60 10.99
N ASN A 211 -12.94 -4.78 11.09
CA ASN A 211 -13.23 -5.62 9.93
C ASN A 211 -14.17 -4.93 8.94
N TRP A 212 -15.19 -4.22 9.44
CA TRP A 212 -16.13 -3.47 8.61
C TRP A 212 -15.45 -2.32 7.85
N LEU A 213 -14.53 -1.61 8.49
CA LEU A 213 -13.71 -0.57 7.85
C LEU A 213 -12.75 -1.19 6.82
N ALA A 214 -12.00 -2.21 7.21
CA ALA A 214 -10.92 -2.82 6.41
C ALA A 214 -11.39 -3.33 5.04
N VAL A 215 -12.60 -3.89 4.95
CA VAL A 215 -13.15 -4.39 3.67
C VAL A 215 -13.24 -3.30 2.60
N SER A 216 -13.37 -2.03 2.99
CA SER A 216 -13.55 -0.90 2.08
C SER A 216 -12.34 0.03 1.98
N CYS A 217 -11.21 -0.29 2.63
CA CYS A 217 -10.01 0.57 2.63
C CYS A 217 -9.44 0.81 1.23
N LEU A 218 -9.55 -0.16 0.31
CA LEU A 218 -9.09 0.03 -1.07
C LEU A 218 -9.80 1.19 -1.77
N SER A 219 -11.08 1.43 -1.47
CA SER A 219 -11.83 2.55 -2.07
C SER A 219 -11.31 3.91 -1.64
N ILE A 220 -10.74 4.03 -0.42
CA ILE A 220 -10.08 5.25 0.02
C ILE A 220 -8.87 5.53 -0.87
N PHE A 221 -8.02 4.52 -1.11
CA PHE A 221 -6.89 4.62 -2.02
C PHE A 221 -7.34 5.00 -3.44
N LEU A 222 -8.35 4.33 -4.00
CA LEU A 222 -8.84 4.59 -5.35
C LEU A 222 -9.37 6.02 -5.54
N VAL A 223 -9.99 6.60 -4.53
CA VAL A 223 -10.45 7.99 -4.58
C VAL A 223 -9.27 8.96 -4.49
N HIS A 224 -8.33 8.72 -3.57
CA HIS A 224 -7.18 9.63 -3.39
C HIS A 224 -6.23 9.63 -4.59
N CYS A 225 -5.97 8.46 -5.17
CA CYS A 225 -5.09 8.30 -6.32
C CYS A 225 -5.81 8.50 -7.67
N PHE A 226 -7.07 8.98 -7.69
CA PHE A 226 -7.74 9.26 -8.95
C PHE A 226 -7.04 10.41 -9.68
N PRO A 227 -6.72 10.25 -10.99
CA PRO A 227 -5.96 11.24 -11.76
C PRO A 227 -6.52 12.67 -11.63
N GLY A 228 -5.67 13.58 -11.22
CA GLY A 228 -6.01 15.00 -11.03
C GLY A 228 -6.83 15.33 -9.79
N PHE A 229 -7.39 14.36 -9.06
CA PHE A 229 -8.21 14.63 -7.88
C PHE A 229 -7.38 15.13 -6.69
N PHE A 230 -6.28 14.43 -6.38
CA PHE A 230 -5.47 14.74 -5.20
C PHE A 230 -4.93 16.18 -5.23
N GLU A 231 -4.34 16.61 -6.36
CA GLU A 231 -3.79 17.96 -6.50
C GLU A 231 -4.88 19.04 -6.69
N ARG A 232 -5.85 18.79 -7.57
CA ARG A 232 -6.81 19.82 -8.01
C ARG A 232 -7.96 20.03 -7.02
N VAL A 233 -8.28 19.02 -6.21
CA VAL A 233 -9.40 19.11 -5.26
C VAL A 233 -8.89 19.02 -3.84
N TYR A 234 -8.19 17.94 -3.48
CA TYR A 234 -7.84 17.66 -2.09
C TYR A 234 -6.81 18.64 -1.55
N LEU A 235 -5.65 18.74 -2.20
CA LEU A 235 -4.58 19.66 -1.75
C LEU A 235 -4.90 21.12 -2.04
N TYR A 236 -5.57 21.42 -3.15
CA TYR A 236 -5.99 22.79 -3.48
C TYR A 236 -6.81 23.40 -2.32
N GLN A 237 -7.79 22.68 -1.81
CA GLN A 237 -8.63 23.15 -0.72
C GLN A 237 -7.84 23.36 0.58
N ILE A 238 -6.93 22.44 0.93
CA ILE A 238 -6.07 22.58 2.11
C ILE A 238 -5.15 23.80 1.97
N ARG A 239 -4.56 24.03 0.81
CA ARG A 239 -3.71 25.20 0.53
C ARG A 239 -4.51 26.52 0.64
N ALA A 240 -5.73 26.56 0.11
CA ALA A 240 -6.60 27.71 0.21
C ALA A 240 -6.92 28.05 1.67
N TRP A 241 -7.23 27.06 2.49
CA TRP A 241 -7.46 27.26 3.92
C TRP A 241 -6.21 27.68 4.68
N PHE A 242 -5.06 27.12 4.35
CA PHE A 242 -3.77 27.49 4.96
C PHE A 242 -3.44 28.96 4.73
N MET A 243 -3.80 29.50 3.56
CA MET A 243 -3.53 30.91 3.19
C MET A 243 -4.58 31.89 3.70
N GLY A 244 -5.81 31.42 3.96
CA GLY A 244 -6.95 32.30 4.24
C GLY A 244 -7.55 32.23 5.64
N LEU A 245 -7.18 31.23 6.45
CA LEU A 245 -7.77 31.01 7.77
C LEU A 245 -6.76 31.20 8.91
N ASP A 246 -7.28 31.49 10.10
CA ASP A 246 -6.51 31.40 11.32
C ASP A 246 -6.14 29.94 11.67
N THR A 247 -5.14 29.76 12.54
CA THR A 247 -4.57 28.43 12.84
C THR A 247 -5.61 27.44 13.37
N LEU A 248 -6.52 27.88 14.23
CA LEU A 248 -7.55 26.99 14.82
C LEU A 248 -8.55 26.54 13.75
N SER A 249 -9.09 27.48 12.98
CA SER A 249 -10.01 27.19 11.87
C SER A 249 -9.35 26.31 10.81
N PHE A 250 -8.10 26.58 10.44
CA PHE A 250 -7.33 25.76 9.53
C PHE A 250 -7.23 24.28 10.01
N VAL A 251 -6.85 24.08 11.27
CA VAL A 251 -6.73 22.73 11.84
C VAL A 251 -8.08 22.02 11.86
N LEU A 252 -9.15 22.70 12.29
CA LEU A 252 -10.49 22.11 12.37
C LEU A 252 -11.04 21.73 10.98
N TYR A 253 -10.97 22.65 10.01
CA TYR A 253 -11.45 22.37 8.64
C TYR A 253 -10.64 21.29 7.97
N THR A 254 -9.31 21.30 8.14
CA THR A 254 -8.43 20.25 7.57
C THR A 254 -8.73 18.89 8.21
N ALA A 255 -8.95 18.83 9.52
CA ALA A 255 -9.32 17.58 10.19
C ALA A 255 -10.67 17.03 9.68
N VAL A 256 -11.69 17.87 9.56
CA VAL A 256 -12.99 17.48 8.98
C VAL A 256 -12.83 17.02 7.54
N TRP A 257 -11.99 17.69 6.74
CA TRP A 257 -11.72 17.33 5.35
C TRP A 257 -11.06 15.96 5.22
N ILE A 258 -10.03 15.69 6.03
CA ILE A 258 -9.36 14.38 6.08
C ILE A 258 -10.37 13.29 6.47
N LEU A 259 -11.18 13.51 7.51
CA LEU A 259 -12.21 12.56 7.92
C LEU A 259 -13.26 12.35 6.84
N THR A 260 -13.67 13.39 6.12
CA THR A 260 -14.61 13.29 5.01
C THR A 260 -14.06 12.38 3.92
N PHE A 261 -12.81 12.60 3.49
CA PHE A 261 -12.17 11.77 2.46
C PHE A 261 -11.73 10.38 2.96
N PHE A 262 -11.80 10.13 4.24
CA PHE A 262 -11.69 8.79 4.79
C PHE A 262 -13.05 8.06 4.78
N PHE A 263 -14.09 8.69 5.29
CA PHE A 263 -15.38 8.02 5.50
C PHE A 263 -16.28 7.98 4.25
N VAL A 264 -16.28 9.02 3.41
CA VAL A 264 -17.15 9.06 2.22
C VAL A 264 -16.82 7.95 1.23
N PRO A 265 -15.56 7.71 0.80
CA PRO A 265 -15.23 6.59 -0.08
C PRO A 265 -15.59 5.24 0.52
N LEU A 266 -15.44 5.10 1.83
CA LEU A 266 -15.76 3.88 2.56
C LEU A 266 -17.28 3.60 2.52
N LEU A 267 -18.12 4.61 2.74
CA LEU A 267 -19.58 4.49 2.65
C LEU A 267 -20.04 4.20 1.22
N ILE A 268 -19.44 4.86 0.22
CA ILE A 268 -19.70 4.61 -1.19
C ILE A 268 -19.38 3.15 -1.54
N ASP A 269 -18.29 2.61 -0.99
CA ASP A 269 -17.93 1.21 -1.23
C ASP A 269 -18.94 0.23 -0.63
N LYS A 270 -19.62 0.56 0.46
CA LYS A 270 -20.72 -0.29 0.98
C LYS A 270 -21.86 -0.41 -0.02
N LEU A 271 -22.19 0.68 -0.72
CA LEU A 271 -23.17 0.65 -1.82
C LEU A 271 -22.68 -0.26 -2.96
N ARG A 272 -21.42 -0.11 -3.37
CA ARG A 272 -20.80 -0.97 -4.38
C ARG A 272 -20.87 -2.45 -3.99
N ILE A 273 -20.53 -2.79 -2.74
CA ILE A 273 -20.61 -4.17 -2.24
C ILE A 273 -22.04 -4.70 -2.33
N PHE A 274 -23.03 -3.91 -1.97
CA PHE A 274 -24.43 -4.28 -2.09
C PHE A 274 -24.84 -4.57 -3.54
N ILE A 275 -24.46 -3.70 -4.47
CA ILE A 275 -24.71 -3.88 -5.92
C ILE A 275 -24.04 -5.16 -6.43
N TRP A 276 -22.76 -5.35 -6.12
CA TRP A 276 -22.00 -6.54 -6.53
C TRP A 276 -22.65 -7.84 -6.04
N ARG A 277 -23.10 -7.89 -4.79
CA ARG A 277 -23.78 -9.05 -4.25
C ARG A 277 -25.08 -9.36 -5.00
N LYS A 278 -25.87 -8.35 -5.34
CA LYS A 278 -27.09 -8.55 -6.12
C LYS A 278 -26.80 -9.11 -7.53
N LEU A 279 -25.78 -8.59 -8.20
CA LEU A 279 -25.37 -9.08 -9.52
C LEU A 279 -24.93 -10.56 -9.46
N MET A 280 -24.17 -10.94 -8.41
CA MET A 280 -23.68 -12.30 -8.25
C MET A 280 -24.72 -13.31 -7.76
N THR A 281 -25.83 -12.86 -7.20
CA THR A 281 -26.93 -13.76 -6.82
C THR A 281 -27.92 -14.01 -7.97
N GLN A 282 -27.83 -13.24 -9.05
CA GLN A 282 -28.67 -13.39 -10.24
C GLN A 282 -27.95 -14.11 -11.39
N ALA A 283 -26.63 -14.30 -11.28
CA ALA A 283 -25.79 -15.05 -12.22
C ALA A 283 -25.50 -16.47 -11.69
#